data_8ca67781aeeec4da4cc725ef642fb99b
#
_entry.id   8ca67781aeeec4da4cc725ef642fb99b
#
_cell.length_a   1.000
_cell.length_b   1.000
_cell.length_c   1.000
_cell.angle_alpha   90.00
_cell.angle_beta   90.00
_cell.angle_gamma   90.00
#
_symmetry.space_group_name_H-M   'P 1'
#
loop_
_entity.id
_entity.type
_entity.pdbx_description
1 polymer ?
#
loop_
_entity_poly.entity_id
_entity_poly.type
_entity_poly.pdbx_seq_one_letter_code
_entity_poly.pdbx_strand_id
1 'polypeptide(L)'
;MKKLGSQTVKFENPPSIIGTATIVGPKEGQGRFKDYYDLILKDSIYQEKSWEKAETKILKEAVEMAIKNSKIPTSKVEYFIAGDLLNQIISAGFAARELGLPFLGIYGACSTIAQGAILGSMIIDGGFAENLVAAVSSHFCT
;
A
#
# COMPACT_ATOMS: atom_id res chain seq x y z
N MET A 1 -3.82 -29.41 0.44
CA MET A 1 -2.41 -29.03 0.06
C MET A 1 -2.48 -27.76 -0.78
N LYS A 2 -1.88 -26.68 -0.28
CA LYS A 2 -1.95 -25.34 -0.93
C LYS A 2 -1.10 -25.22 -2.20
N LYS A 3 -0.02 -26.01 -2.32
CA LYS A 3 0.87 -25.98 -3.49
C LYS A 3 0.35 -26.88 -4.60
N LEU A 4 0.18 -26.33 -5.80
CA LEU A 4 -0.23 -27.03 -7.02
C LEU A 4 0.94 -27.01 -8.01
N GLY A 5 1.57 -28.17 -8.24
CA GLY A 5 2.76 -28.24 -9.08
C GLY A 5 3.98 -27.52 -8.46
N SER A 6 4.85 -26.96 -9.30
CA SER A 6 6.12 -26.36 -8.86
C SER A 6 6.01 -24.88 -8.46
N GLN A 7 5.12 -24.12 -9.07
CA GLN A 7 5.10 -22.65 -8.98
C GLN A 7 3.72 -22.04 -8.66
N THR A 8 2.70 -22.86 -8.44
CA THR A 8 1.34 -22.37 -8.18
C THR A 8 0.93 -22.65 -6.75
N VAL A 9 0.33 -21.67 -6.10
CA VAL A 9 -0.29 -21.79 -4.79
C VAL A 9 -1.78 -21.47 -4.91
N LYS A 10 -2.61 -22.32 -4.31
CA LYS A 10 -4.06 -22.08 -4.17
C LYS A 10 -4.35 -21.86 -2.70
N PHE A 11 -4.98 -20.73 -2.38
CA PHE A 11 -5.44 -20.45 -1.02
C PHE A 11 -6.67 -21.33 -0.70
N GLU A 12 -6.73 -21.85 0.51
CA GLU A 12 -7.88 -22.60 1.02
C GLU A 12 -8.97 -21.64 1.49
N ASN A 13 -8.54 -20.52 2.09
CA ASN A 13 -9.39 -19.42 2.51
C ASN A 13 -8.94 -18.13 1.79
N PRO A 14 -9.31 -17.95 0.52
CA PRO A 14 -8.80 -16.82 -0.26
C PRO A 14 -9.28 -15.49 0.34
N PRO A 15 -8.38 -14.53 0.59
CA PRO A 15 -8.76 -13.23 1.10
C PRO A 15 -9.51 -12.42 0.03
N SER A 16 -10.31 -11.48 0.49
CA SER A 16 -11.00 -10.51 -0.38
C SER A 16 -10.42 -9.13 -0.21
N ILE A 17 -10.32 -8.36 -1.28
CA ILE A 17 -10.01 -6.94 -1.21
C ILE A 17 -11.30 -6.21 -0.83
N ILE A 18 -11.30 -5.57 0.33
CA ILE A 18 -12.47 -4.90 0.90
C ILE A 18 -12.38 -3.37 0.86
N GLY A 19 -11.24 -2.82 0.50
CA GLY A 19 -11.05 -1.38 0.33
C GLY A 19 -9.79 -1.11 -0.48
N THR A 20 -9.85 -0.08 -1.30
CA THR A 20 -8.73 0.40 -2.12
C THR A 20 -8.65 1.91 -2.05
N ALA A 21 -7.49 2.47 -2.30
CA ALA A 21 -7.31 3.89 -2.52
C ALA A 21 -6.11 4.15 -3.42
N THR A 22 -6.21 5.22 -4.19
CA THR A 22 -5.20 5.68 -5.13
C THR A 22 -4.99 7.19 -4.99
N ILE A 23 -3.75 7.60 -4.77
CA ILE A 23 -3.34 9.01 -4.77
C ILE A 23 -2.26 9.18 -5.83
N VAL A 24 -2.42 10.15 -6.71
CA VAL A 24 -1.49 10.38 -7.81
C VAL A 24 -1.09 11.85 -7.91
N GLY A 25 0.04 12.09 -8.56
CA GLY A 25 0.55 13.43 -8.83
C GLY A 25 -0.20 14.15 -9.96
N PRO A 26 0.13 15.45 -10.19
CA PRO A 26 -0.55 16.27 -11.20
C PRO A 26 -0.44 15.73 -12.63
N LYS A 27 0.68 15.10 -12.95
CA LYS A 27 0.93 14.55 -14.29
C LYS A 27 -0.01 13.39 -14.61
N GLU A 28 -0.24 12.49 -13.66
CA GLU A 28 -1.19 11.38 -13.81
C GLU A 28 -2.64 11.89 -13.93
N GLY A 29 -2.94 13.00 -13.22
CA GLY A 29 -4.24 13.67 -13.33
C GLY A 29 -4.55 14.28 -14.69
N GLN A 30 -3.57 14.36 -15.59
CA GLN A 30 -3.75 14.76 -17.00
C GLN A 30 -3.86 13.55 -17.93
N GLY A 31 -3.64 12.35 -17.39
CA GLY A 31 -3.67 11.11 -18.16
C GLY A 31 -5.09 10.60 -18.44
N ARG A 32 -5.15 9.55 -19.26
CA ARG A 32 -6.42 8.92 -19.68
C ARG A 32 -7.16 8.21 -18.55
N PHE A 33 -6.52 7.95 -17.40
CA PHE A 33 -7.10 7.29 -16.24
C PHE A 33 -7.47 8.26 -15.12
N LYS A 34 -7.44 9.57 -15.36
CA LYS A 34 -7.70 10.60 -14.35
C LYS A 34 -8.99 10.43 -13.54
N ASP A 35 -10.04 9.91 -14.16
CA ASP A 35 -11.36 9.75 -13.55
C ASP A 35 -11.45 8.49 -12.66
N TYR A 36 -10.40 7.68 -12.59
CA TYR A 36 -10.32 6.45 -11.79
C TYR A 36 -9.50 6.60 -10.51
N TYR A 37 -8.82 7.75 -10.32
CA TYR A 37 -8.05 8.01 -9.11
C TYR A 37 -8.89 8.66 -8.03
N ASP A 38 -8.70 8.24 -6.77
CA ASP A 38 -9.45 8.79 -5.64
C ASP A 38 -9.01 10.21 -5.29
N LEU A 39 -7.71 10.51 -5.45
CA LEU A 39 -7.16 11.83 -5.22
C LEU A 39 -6.06 12.17 -6.22
N ILE A 40 -6.18 13.33 -6.86
CA ILE A 40 -5.15 13.90 -7.72
C ILE A 40 -4.56 15.11 -7.01
N LEU A 41 -3.27 15.08 -6.75
CA LEU A 41 -2.55 16.17 -6.09
C LEU A 41 -2.37 17.37 -7.03
N LYS A 42 -2.39 18.57 -6.46
CA LYS A 42 -2.19 19.81 -7.22
C LYS A 42 -0.71 20.08 -7.53
N ASP A 43 0.17 19.60 -6.69
CA ASP A 43 1.62 19.71 -6.83
C ASP A 43 2.31 18.41 -6.44
N SER A 44 3.52 18.20 -6.94
CA SER A 44 4.24 16.94 -6.74
C SER A 44 4.91 16.83 -5.36
N ILE A 45 5.08 17.92 -4.63
CA ILE A 45 5.71 17.92 -3.30
C ILE A 45 4.68 17.91 -2.18
N TYR A 46 3.40 18.02 -2.52
CA TYR A 46 2.27 17.95 -1.60
C TYR A 46 2.41 18.89 -0.38
N GLN A 47 2.90 20.11 -0.63
CA GLN A 47 3.16 21.16 0.37
C GLN A 47 4.20 20.75 1.44
N GLU A 48 4.98 19.72 1.21
CA GLU A 48 6.03 19.27 2.09
C GLU A 48 7.39 19.93 1.75
N LYS A 49 8.36 19.79 2.65
CA LYS A 49 9.69 20.42 2.50
C LYS A 49 10.70 19.53 1.77
N SER A 50 10.39 18.26 1.58
CA SER A 50 11.24 17.30 0.87
C SER A 50 10.39 16.21 0.20
N TRP A 51 10.99 15.54 -0.76
CA TRP A 51 10.36 14.46 -1.49
C TRP A 51 10.02 13.27 -0.60
N GLU A 52 10.90 12.94 0.35
CA GLU A 52 10.69 11.84 1.32
C GLU A 52 9.48 12.12 2.22
N LYS A 53 9.33 13.39 2.65
CA LYS A 53 8.15 13.78 3.43
C LYS A 53 6.88 13.75 2.60
N ALA A 54 6.96 14.20 1.36
CA ALA A 54 5.83 14.13 0.43
C ALA A 54 5.40 12.67 0.22
N GLU A 55 6.34 11.78 -0.08
CA GLU A 55 6.05 10.35 -0.27
C GLU A 55 5.48 9.70 1.00
N THR A 56 6.06 9.99 2.17
CA THR A 56 5.54 9.52 3.47
C THR A 56 4.09 9.93 3.67
N LYS A 57 3.77 11.21 3.41
CA LYS A 57 2.42 11.75 3.55
C LYS A 57 1.45 11.13 2.57
N ILE A 58 1.82 11.02 1.30
CA ILE A 58 1.00 10.40 0.26
C ILE A 58 0.69 8.94 0.61
N LEU A 59 1.70 8.17 1.00
CA LEU A 59 1.52 6.77 1.37
C LEU A 59 0.60 6.63 2.58
N LYS A 60 0.82 7.42 3.63
CA LYS A 60 -0.02 7.43 4.83
C LYS A 60 -1.49 7.73 4.48
N GLU A 61 -1.73 8.81 3.74
CA GLU A 61 -3.09 9.20 3.36
C GLU A 61 -3.77 8.16 2.47
N ALA A 62 -3.04 7.52 1.56
CA ALA A 62 -3.58 6.42 0.76
C ALA A 62 -4.01 5.25 1.64
N VAL A 63 -3.21 4.88 2.64
CA VAL A 63 -3.55 3.82 3.60
C VAL A 63 -4.79 4.20 4.44
N GLU A 64 -4.83 5.41 4.99
CA GLU A 64 -5.98 5.91 5.75
C GLU A 64 -7.27 5.89 4.91
N MET A 65 -7.16 6.31 3.66
CA MET A 65 -8.28 6.30 2.70
C MET A 65 -8.73 4.88 2.37
N ALA A 66 -7.81 3.95 2.13
CA ALA A 66 -8.14 2.53 1.88
C ALA A 66 -8.84 1.90 3.09
N ILE A 67 -8.36 2.15 4.31
CA ILE A 67 -8.98 1.69 5.54
C ILE A 67 -10.39 2.28 5.68
N LYS A 68 -10.56 3.58 5.44
CA LYS A 68 -11.87 4.23 5.45
C LYS A 68 -12.83 3.61 4.43
N ASN A 69 -12.36 3.35 3.23
CA ASN A 69 -13.17 2.76 2.16
C ASN A 69 -13.58 1.31 2.48
N SER A 70 -12.75 0.58 3.22
CA SER A 70 -13.07 -0.78 3.68
C SER A 70 -14.17 -0.83 4.75
N LYS A 71 -14.47 0.31 5.40
CA LYS A 71 -15.45 0.44 6.49
C LYS A 71 -15.10 -0.35 7.76
N ILE A 72 -13.88 -0.85 7.89
CA ILE A 72 -13.40 -1.44 9.14
C ILE A 72 -12.67 -0.38 9.98
N PRO A 73 -12.71 -0.47 11.32
CA PRO A 73 -11.95 0.44 12.17
C PRO A 73 -10.45 0.14 12.06
N THR A 74 -9.60 1.17 12.13
CA THR A 74 -8.14 1.02 12.06
C THR A 74 -7.59 0.04 13.10
N SER A 75 -8.22 -0.05 14.28
CA SER A 75 -7.85 -0.98 15.34
C SER A 75 -8.01 -2.48 14.98
N LYS A 76 -8.68 -2.77 13.86
CA LYS A 76 -8.83 -4.12 13.32
C LYS A 76 -7.81 -4.44 12.22
N VAL A 77 -6.96 -3.49 11.85
CA VAL A 77 -5.86 -3.71 10.91
C VAL A 77 -4.66 -4.23 11.71
N GLU A 78 -4.27 -5.47 11.45
CA GLU A 78 -3.27 -6.17 12.25
C GLU A 78 -1.86 -6.05 11.67
N TYR A 79 -1.73 -5.84 10.36
CA TYR A 79 -0.46 -5.61 9.69
C TYR A 79 -0.57 -4.54 8.61
N PHE A 80 0.49 -3.77 8.49
CA PHE A 80 0.77 -2.89 7.36
C PHE A 80 1.97 -3.43 6.60
N ILE A 81 1.75 -3.87 5.37
CA ILE A 81 2.79 -4.37 4.48
C ILE A 81 3.06 -3.31 3.42
N ALA A 82 4.24 -2.72 3.41
CA ALA A 82 4.51 -1.70 2.42
C ALA A 82 5.99 -1.57 2.07
N GLY A 83 6.21 -0.89 0.96
CA GLY A 83 7.51 -0.41 0.52
C GLY A 83 7.37 0.82 -0.35
N ASP A 84 8.45 1.57 -0.43
CA ASP A 84 8.58 2.75 -1.27
C ASP A 84 9.73 2.60 -2.26
N LEU A 85 9.71 3.39 -3.31
CA LEU A 85 10.76 3.36 -4.32
C LEU A 85 11.79 4.47 -4.14
N LEU A 86 11.42 5.61 -3.55
CA LEU A 86 12.31 6.75 -3.41
C LEU A 86 13.52 6.44 -2.52
N ASN A 87 13.28 5.89 -1.33
CA ASN A 87 14.29 5.66 -0.31
C ASN A 87 14.27 4.25 0.30
N GLN A 88 13.84 3.26 -0.45
CA GLN A 88 13.95 1.84 -0.09
C GLN A 88 13.47 1.54 1.35
N ILE A 89 12.17 1.72 1.58
CA ILE A 89 11.44 1.45 2.84
C ILE A 89 11.55 2.59 3.88
N ILE A 90 12.31 3.64 3.66
CA ILE A 90 12.41 4.75 4.60
C ILE A 90 11.07 5.50 4.71
N SER A 91 10.50 5.93 3.59
CA SER A 91 9.22 6.63 3.57
C SER A 91 8.09 5.75 4.10
N ALA A 92 8.08 4.45 3.75
CA ALA A 92 7.13 3.49 4.26
C ALA A 92 7.28 3.27 5.78
N GLY A 93 8.51 3.23 6.29
CA GLY A 93 8.80 3.12 7.73
C GLY A 93 8.29 4.32 8.53
N PHE A 94 8.47 5.54 8.01
CA PHE A 94 7.91 6.75 8.64
C PHE A 94 6.38 6.77 8.59
N ALA A 95 5.77 6.39 7.47
CA ALA A 95 4.33 6.26 7.37
C ALA A 95 3.77 5.23 8.37
N ALA A 96 4.42 4.07 8.50
CA ALA A 96 4.06 3.04 9.48
C ALA A 96 4.10 3.55 10.92
N ARG A 97 5.15 4.29 11.28
CA ARG A 97 5.29 4.92 12.58
C ARG A 97 4.14 5.88 12.89
N GLU A 98 3.76 6.71 11.91
CA GLU A 98 2.67 7.67 12.07
C GLU A 98 1.29 7.02 12.13
N LEU A 99 1.10 5.91 11.39
CA LEU A 99 -0.13 5.11 11.42
C LEU A 99 -0.27 4.29 12.70
N GLY A 100 0.84 3.99 13.40
CA GLY A 100 0.84 3.15 14.60
C GLY A 100 0.48 1.68 14.33
N LEU A 101 0.70 1.19 13.11
CA LEU A 101 0.40 -0.18 12.70
C LEU A 101 1.64 -1.06 12.73
N PRO A 102 1.51 -2.36 13.10
CA PRO A 102 2.59 -3.33 12.95
C PRO A 102 3.06 -3.41 11.50
N PHE A 103 4.35 -3.21 11.26
CA PHE A 103 4.90 -2.97 9.92
C PHE A 103 5.78 -4.11 9.42
N LEU A 104 5.49 -4.56 8.21
CA LEU A 104 6.33 -5.45 7.44
C LEU A 104 6.83 -4.70 6.19
N GLY A 105 8.07 -4.24 6.25
CA GLY A 105 8.71 -3.58 5.12
C GLY A 105 9.11 -4.58 4.04
N ILE A 106 8.75 -4.29 2.80
CA ILE A 106 9.09 -5.09 1.62
C ILE A 106 9.71 -4.20 0.55
N TYR A 107 10.58 -4.77 -0.27
CA TYR A 107 11.17 -4.05 -1.39
C TYR A 107 11.32 -4.94 -2.61
N GLY A 108 10.64 -4.58 -3.67
CA GLY A 108 10.69 -5.25 -4.97
C GLY A 108 10.56 -4.26 -6.12
N ALA A 109 10.86 -2.98 -5.86
CA ALA A 109 10.65 -1.90 -6.82
C ALA A 109 9.24 -1.96 -7.46
N CYS A 110 9.13 -2.10 -8.77
CA CYS A 110 7.83 -2.16 -9.47
C CYS A 110 6.95 -3.36 -9.05
N SER A 111 7.53 -4.41 -8.46
CA SER A 111 6.79 -5.59 -8.01
C SER A 111 6.30 -5.51 -6.56
N THR A 112 6.58 -4.43 -5.84
CA THR A 112 6.26 -4.29 -4.40
C THR A 112 4.76 -4.50 -4.11
N ILE A 113 3.87 -3.95 -4.95
CA ILE A 113 2.42 -4.14 -4.74
C ILE A 113 2.02 -5.62 -4.90
N ALA A 114 2.58 -6.32 -5.87
CA ALA A 114 2.33 -7.74 -6.06
C ALA A 114 2.88 -8.58 -4.89
N GLN A 115 4.08 -8.24 -4.39
CA GLN A 115 4.66 -8.87 -3.21
C GLN A 115 3.77 -8.65 -1.97
N GLY A 116 3.29 -7.42 -1.75
CA GLY A 116 2.38 -7.10 -0.66
C GLY A 116 1.08 -7.89 -0.73
N ALA A 117 0.49 -7.99 -1.91
CA ALA A 117 -0.72 -8.77 -2.14
C ALA A 117 -0.51 -10.28 -1.89
N ILE A 118 0.61 -10.84 -2.35
CA ILE A 118 0.95 -12.26 -2.15
C ILE A 118 1.17 -12.54 -0.66
N LEU A 119 2.04 -11.77 0.00
CA LEU A 119 2.35 -11.95 1.41
C LEU A 119 1.13 -11.75 2.30
N GLY A 120 0.35 -10.70 2.05
CA GLY A 120 -0.89 -10.44 2.76
C GLY A 120 -1.89 -11.59 2.61
N SER A 121 -2.02 -12.12 1.41
CA SER A 121 -2.89 -13.28 1.16
C SER A 121 -2.42 -14.53 1.89
N MET A 122 -1.11 -14.77 1.95
CA MET A 122 -0.53 -15.89 2.70
C MET A 122 -0.75 -15.75 4.21
N ILE A 123 -0.63 -14.55 4.75
CA ILE A 123 -0.85 -14.25 6.17
C ILE A 123 -2.31 -14.52 6.55
N ILE A 124 -3.26 -14.02 5.76
CA ILE A 124 -4.70 -14.23 6.02
C ILE A 124 -5.08 -15.71 5.85
N ASP A 125 -4.69 -16.35 4.75
CA ASP A 125 -4.97 -17.77 4.51
C ASP A 125 -4.26 -18.70 5.52
N GLY A 126 -3.19 -18.22 6.13
CA GLY A 126 -2.48 -18.89 7.22
C GLY A 126 -3.13 -18.72 8.59
N GLY A 127 -4.10 -17.83 8.73
CA GLY A 127 -4.77 -17.53 10.00
C GLY A 127 -3.94 -16.65 10.95
N PHE A 128 -2.94 -15.92 10.42
CA PHE A 128 -2.10 -15.03 11.23
C PHE A 128 -2.67 -13.60 11.35
N ALA A 129 -3.68 -13.28 10.56
CA ALA A 129 -4.45 -12.04 10.63
C ALA A 129 -5.82 -12.21 9.98
N GLU A 130 -6.78 -11.40 10.43
CA GLU A 130 -8.09 -11.26 9.79
C GLU A 130 -8.10 -10.11 8.77
N ASN A 131 -7.42 -9.02 9.09
CA ASN A 131 -7.36 -7.83 8.23
C ASN A 131 -5.95 -7.25 8.21
N LEU A 132 -5.51 -6.88 7.04
CA LEU A 132 -4.24 -6.17 6.83
C LEU A 132 -4.37 -5.16 5.68
N VAL A 133 -3.43 -4.24 5.62
CA VAL A 133 -3.32 -3.32 4.49
C VAL A 133 -1.98 -3.53 3.80
N ALA A 134 -2.02 -3.62 2.47
CA ALA A 134 -0.83 -3.62 1.62
C ALA A 134 -0.81 -2.35 0.79
N ALA A 135 0.31 -1.63 0.81
CA ALA A 135 0.45 -0.39 0.06
C ALA A 135 1.84 -0.26 -0.56
N VAL A 136 1.94 0.60 -1.54
CA VAL A 136 3.20 0.92 -2.22
C VAL A 136 3.19 2.39 -2.60
N SER A 137 4.32 3.03 -2.48
CA SER A 137 4.53 4.37 -3.01
C SER A 137 5.69 4.42 -3.98
N SER A 138 5.61 5.38 -4.87
CA SER A 138 6.67 5.72 -5.80
C SER A 138 6.58 7.20 -6.06
N HIS A 139 7.47 7.96 -5.47
CA HIS A 139 7.54 9.40 -5.66
C HIS A 139 8.84 9.74 -6.39
N PHE A 140 8.82 9.51 -7.69
CA PHE A 140 9.95 9.79 -8.55
C PHE A 140 9.73 11.11 -9.27
N CYS A 141 10.60 12.06 -8.99
CA CYS A 141 10.61 13.37 -9.62
C CYS A 141 11.86 13.50 -10.45
N THR A 142 11.73 13.34 -11.71
CA THR A 142 12.68 13.73 -12.73
C THR A 142 12.05 14.79 -13.62
#